data_205bf93490a0d5a4ab3fff378dc8dee6
#
_entry.id   205bf93490a0d5a4ab3fff378dc8dee6
#
_cell.length_a   1.000
_cell.length_b   1.000
_cell.length_c   1.000
_cell.angle_alpha   90.00
_cell.angle_beta   90.00
_cell.angle_gamma   90.00
#
_symmetry.space_group_name_H-M   'P 1'
#
loop_
_entity.id
_entity.type
_entity.pdbx_description
1 polymer ?
#
loop_
_entity_poly.entity_id
_entity_poly.type
_entity_poly.pdbx_seq_one_letter_code
_entity_poly.pdbx_strand_id
1 'polypeptide(L)'
;MSTRAMIGYMNDKKVTAIYSHWDGYPTGLGMNLLKFYGNPRRVLHLIEGGDVSAFDWNTGHANHYAFRSTWVSWNSFDKKWDNEWDRGGLDEKWEDVKPRLYEDMNTFLSESLTGRTMIAYAYLFDWTGHESGHSKLSKGRWRCFKSDYKTNVIHEIKLDKKKLIKGRNSKTGTFKEEIIDSWKVRNTVEMVR
;
A
#
# COMPACT_ATOMS: atom_id res chain seq x y z
N MET A 1 14.78 -12.72 3.97
CA MET A 1 14.48 -12.21 2.61
C MET A 1 13.42 -11.14 2.74
N SER A 2 13.66 -9.92 2.25
CA SER A 2 12.66 -8.85 2.36
C SER A 2 11.51 -9.09 1.39
N THR A 3 10.28 -8.97 1.84
CA THR A 3 9.11 -8.98 0.97
C THR A 3 8.74 -7.54 0.68
N ARG A 4 8.91 -7.14 -0.58
CA ARG A 4 8.68 -5.78 -1.05
C ARG A 4 7.25 -5.59 -1.52
N ALA A 5 6.71 -4.39 -1.35
CA ALA A 5 5.37 -4.05 -1.78
C ALA A 5 5.27 -2.63 -2.33
N MET A 6 4.21 -2.39 -3.08
CA MET A 6 3.74 -1.03 -3.42
C MET A 6 2.47 -0.72 -2.64
N ILE A 7 2.32 0.54 -2.24
CA ILE A 7 1.14 1.05 -1.52
C ILE A 7 0.57 2.19 -2.34
N GLY A 8 -0.63 2.01 -2.88
CA GLY A 8 -1.31 2.99 -3.72
C GLY A 8 -2.55 3.57 -3.04
N TYR A 9 -2.84 4.81 -3.36
CA TYR A 9 -4.08 5.51 -3.07
C TYR A 9 -4.76 5.85 -4.39
N MET A 10 -5.97 5.36 -4.58
CA MET A 10 -6.76 5.63 -5.78
C MET A 10 -7.87 6.62 -5.45
N ASN A 11 -7.84 7.75 -6.15
CA ASN A 11 -8.91 8.72 -6.16
C ASN A 11 -9.35 8.91 -7.60
N ASP A 12 -10.65 8.76 -7.85
CA ASP A 12 -11.22 8.69 -9.19
C ASP A 12 -10.59 7.50 -9.97
N LYS A 13 -9.77 7.73 -10.97
CA LYS A 13 -9.08 6.65 -11.73
C LYS A 13 -7.58 6.62 -11.47
N LYS A 14 -7.01 7.75 -11.07
CA LYS A 14 -5.55 7.88 -10.88
C LYS A 14 -5.09 7.23 -9.59
N VAL A 15 -3.89 6.65 -9.64
CA VAL A 15 -3.25 6.04 -8.47
C VAL A 15 -1.97 6.80 -8.16
N THR A 16 -1.84 7.27 -6.92
CA THR A 16 -0.58 7.75 -6.38
C THR A 16 -0.01 6.69 -5.45
N ALA A 17 1.24 6.29 -5.64
CA ALA A 17 1.80 5.16 -4.91
C ALA A 17 3.23 5.37 -4.46
N ILE A 18 3.59 4.64 -3.40
CA ILE A 18 4.90 4.57 -2.78
C ILE A 18 5.37 3.12 -2.66
N TYR A 19 6.67 2.95 -2.52
CA TYR A 19 7.32 1.68 -2.29
C TYR A 19 7.45 1.37 -0.79
N SER A 20 7.36 0.08 -0.42
CA SER A 20 7.64 -0.43 0.92
C SER A 20 8.63 -1.59 0.87
N HIS A 21 9.73 -1.48 1.65
CA HIS A 21 10.85 -2.41 1.54
C HIS A 21 10.67 -3.70 2.35
N TRP A 22 10.21 -3.59 3.60
CA TRP A 22 10.12 -4.71 4.52
C TRP A 22 8.70 -5.16 4.78
N ASP A 23 8.55 -6.47 5.02
CA ASP A 23 7.32 -7.09 5.51
C ASP A 23 6.07 -6.88 4.66
N GLY A 24 6.24 -6.73 3.34
CA GLY A 24 5.17 -6.43 2.39
C GLY A 24 4.07 -7.51 2.24
N TYR A 25 4.15 -8.63 2.97
CA TYR A 25 3.16 -9.72 2.92
C TYR A 25 1.86 -9.38 3.67
N PRO A 26 0.72 -10.06 3.37
CA PRO A 26 -0.58 -9.71 3.94
C PRO A 26 -0.68 -9.74 5.46
N THR A 27 -0.02 -10.71 6.14
CA THR A 27 0.01 -10.78 7.61
C THR A 27 0.96 -9.74 8.22
N GLY A 28 1.77 -9.12 7.41
CA GLY A 28 2.64 -8.01 7.72
C GLY A 28 2.01 -6.68 7.37
N LEU A 29 2.45 -6.07 6.28
CA LEU A 29 1.98 -4.78 5.81
C LEU A 29 0.45 -4.71 5.68
N GLY A 30 -0.18 -5.76 5.12
CA GLY A 30 -1.64 -5.80 4.97
C GLY A 30 -2.37 -5.61 6.30
N MET A 31 -1.91 -6.28 7.36
CA MET A 31 -2.45 -6.09 8.71
C MET A 31 -2.25 -4.67 9.25
N ASN A 32 -1.07 -4.10 9.01
CA ASN A 32 -0.73 -2.75 9.45
C ASN A 32 -1.66 -1.73 8.79
N LEU A 33 -1.83 -1.83 7.47
CA LEU A 33 -2.72 -0.97 6.70
C LEU A 33 -4.18 -1.06 7.17
N LEU A 34 -4.69 -2.28 7.38
CA LEU A 34 -6.05 -2.48 7.89
C LEU A 34 -6.27 -1.95 9.32
N LYS A 35 -5.22 -1.99 10.15
CA LYS A 35 -5.31 -1.57 11.56
C LYS A 35 -5.22 -0.07 11.71
N PHE A 36 -4.30 0.57 11.00
CA PHE A 36 -3.90 1.95 11.26
C PHE A 36 -4.29 2.94 10.16
N TYR A 37 -4.48 2.46 8.92
CA TYR A 37 -4.70 3.29 7.73
C TYR A 37 -6.06 3.04 7.08
N GLY A 38 -7.11 2.89 7.88
CA GLY A 38 -8.50 2.74 7.41
C GLY A 38 -9.21 4.06 7.06
N ASN A 39 -8.53 5.19 7.22
CA ASN A 39 -9.07 6.52 6.97
C ASN A 39 -8.35 7.16 5.78
N PRO A 40 -9.06 7.75 4.77
CA PRO A 40 -8.45 8.36 3.60
C PRO A 40 -7.36 9.40 3.92
N ARG A 41 -7.56 10.23 4.93
CA ARG A 41 -6.56 11.24 5.34
C ARG A 41 -5.26 10.61 5.81
N ARG A 42 -5.36 9.50 6.57
CA ARG A 42 -4.17 8.77 7.03
C ARG A 42 -3.43 8.12 5.88
N VAL A 43 -4.16 7.60 4.91
CA VAL A 43 -3.56 7.03 3.71
C VAL A 43 -2.87 8.10 2.88
N LEU A 44 -3.52 9.25 2.66
CA LEU A 44 -2.91 10.38 1.97
C LEU A 44 -1.62 10.83 2.66
N HIS A 45 -1.65 11.00 3.97
CA HIS A 45 -0.46 11.36 4.74
C HIS A 45 0.67 10.32 4.60
N LEU A 46 0.34 9.02 4.63
CA LEU A 46 1.32 7.96 4.38
C LEU A 46 1.94 8.10 2.98
N ILE A 47 1.12 8.33 1.95
CA ILE A 47 1.59 8.48 0.57
C ILE A 47 2.45 9.74 0.42
N GLU A 48 2.05 10.87 1.00
CA GLU A 48 2.79 12.13 0.95
C GLU A 48 4.21 12.03 1.53
N GLY A 49 4.45 11.10 2.45
CA GLY A 49 5.77 10.85 3.01
C GLY A 49 6.75 10.15 2.07
N GLY A 50 6.28 9.65 0.94
CA GLY A 50 7.12 8.92 -0.03
C GLY A 50 7.45 7.49 0.40
N ASP A 51 8.45 6.91 -0.23
CA ASP A 51 8.83 5.50 -0.03
C ASP A 51 9.17 5.18 1.43
N VAL A 52 8.81 3.97 1.87
CA VAL A 52 8.91 3.51 3.26
C VAL A 52 9.88 2.35 3.38
N SER A 53 10.78 2.42 4.34
CA SER A 53 11.64 1.30 4.70
C SER A 53 10.84 0.20 5.43
N ALA A 54 10.20 0.56 6.54
CA ALA A 54 9.47 -0.38 7.39
C ALA A 54 8.32 0.31 8.14
N PHE A 55 7.46 -0.51 8.73
CA PHE A 55 6.39 -0.04 9.63
C PHE A 55 6.61 -0.59 11.04
N ASP A 56 6.36 0.24 12.05
CA ASP A 56 6.23 -0.24 13.42
C ASP A 56 4.89 -0.96 13.59
N TRP A 57 4.96 -2.18 14.12
CA TRP A 57 3.80 -3.07 14.23
C TRP A 57 2.81 -2.69 15.33
N ASN A 58 3.27 -1.98 16.35
CA ASN A 58 2.45 -1.62 17.50
C ASN A 58 1.71 -0.31 17.26
N THR A 59 2.40 0.64 16.65
CA THR A 59 1.91 2.01 16.46
C THR A 59 1.40 2.27 15.04
N GLY A 60 1.83 1.48 14.05
CA GLY A 60 1.57 1.74 12.64
C GLY A 60 2.48 2.81 12.04
N HIS A 61 3.49 3.26 12.78
CA HIS A 61 4.42 4.28 12.32
C HIS A 61 5.16 3.83 11.05
N ALA A 62 5.21 4.68 10.04
CA ALA A 62 5.95 4.45 8.80
C ALA A 62 7.32 5.14 8.87
N ASN A 63 8.40 4.37 8.71
CA ASN A 63 9.76 4.90 8.60
C ASN A 63 10.03 5.24 7.14
N HIS A 64 9.80 6.49 6.76
CA HIS A 64 10.05 6.98 5.40
C HIS A 64 11.55 7.16 5.14
N TYR A 65 11.96 6.96 3.88
CA TYR A 65 13.36 7.11 3.49
C TYR A 65 13.83 8.58 3.53
N ALA A 66 12.97 9.52 3.12
CA ALA A 66 13.33 10.95 3.11
C ALA A 66 13.05 11.67 4.43
N PHE A 67 12.14 11.13 5.26
CA PHE A 67 11.66 11.83 6.44
C PHE A 67 11.54 10.89 7.64
N ARG A 68 11.89 11.37 8.81
CA ARG A 68 11.38 10.79 10.05
C ARG A 68 10.03 11.43 10.32
N SER A 69 8.96 10.66 10.27
CA SER A 69 7.71 11.17 10.82
C SER A 69 7.81 11.13 12.33
N THR A 70 7.75 12.29 12.98
CA THR A 70 7.59 12.37 14.43
C THR A 70 6.13 12.02 14.76
N TRP A 71 5.88 10.80 15.13
CA TRP A 71 4.59 10.41 15.65
C TRP A 71 4.43 10.93 17.07
N VAL A 72 3.52 11.82 17.22
CA VAL A 72 2.85 12.01 18.49
C VAL A 72 1.90 10.83 18.69
N SER A 73 1.72 10.36 19.92
CA SER A 73 0.98 9.16 20.27
C SER A 73 -0.35 9.03 19.52
N TRP A 74 -0.85 7.80 19.35
CA TRP A 74 -2.11 7.46 18.69
C TRP A 74 -3.30 8.37 19.08
N ASN A 75 -3.34 8.85 20.33
CA ASN A 75 -4.39 9.73 20.84
C ASN A 75 -4.31 11.19 20.34
N SER A 76 -3.18 11.61 19.84
CA SER A 76 -3.00 12.94 19.25
C SER A 76 -3.22 12.96 17.74
N PHE A 77 -3.31 11.82 17.10
CA PHE A 77 -3.51 11.70 15.67
C PHE A 77 -4.83 12.30 15.18
N ASP A 78 -5.87 12.29 16.02
CA ASP A 78 -7.16 12.89 15.71
C ASP A 78 -7.23 14.39 16.06
N LYS A 79 -6.21 14.96 16.73
CA LYS A 79 -6.26 16.33 17.24
C LYS A 79 -5.34 17.32 16.54
N LYS A 80 -4.25 16.89 15.94
CA LYS A 80 -3.34 17.77 15.20
C LYS A 80 -2.61 17.00 14.09
N TRP A 81 -2.80 17.44 12.88
CA TRP A 81 -1.93 17.17 11.77
C TRP A 81 -0.78 18.19 11.83
N ASP A 82 0.17 18.00 12.70
CA ASP A 82 1.42 18.73 12.61
C ASP A 82 2.23 18.04 11.52
N ASN A 83 2.19 18.63 10.32
CA ASN A 83 2.94 18.22 9.13
C ASN A 83 4.45 18.52 9.28
N GLU A 84 4.98 18.44 10.47
CA GLU A 84 6.41 18.55 10.68
C GLU A 84 7.09 17.23 10.30
N TRP A 85 7.38 17.14 9.03
CA TRP A 85 8.30 16.16 8.50
C TRP A 85 9.72 16.57 8.90
N ASP A 86 10.30 15.89 9.88
CA ASP A 86 11.70 16.06 10.20
C ASP A 86 12.56 15.39 9.12
N ARG A 87 13.39 16.16 8.44
CA ARG A 87 14.40 15.65 7.51
C ARG A 87 15.50 14.97 8.30
N GLY A 88 15.34 13.74 8.60
CA GLY A 88 16.29 12.94 9.36
C GLY A 88 16.18 11.47 8.98
N GLY A 89 15.75 11.20 7.75
CA GLY A 89 15.59 9.86 7.20
C GLY A 89 16.92 9.17 6.92
N LEU A 90 16.88 8.18 6.05
CA LEU A 90 18.04 7.38 5.61
C LEU A 90 18.90 8.11 4.55
N ASP A 91 18.90 9.45 4.55
CA ASP A 91 19.64 10.32 3.62
C ASP A 91 19.31 10.17 2.12
N GLU A 92 18.17 9.55 1.81
CA GLU A 92 17.68 9.42 0.44
C GLU A 92 17.16 10.77 -0.07
N LYS A 93 17.48 11.09 -1.31
CA LYS A 93 16.96 12.31 -1.94
C LYS A 93 15.46 12.18 -2.18
N TRP A 94 14.70 13.23 -1.88
CA TRP A 94 13.26 13.25 -2.10
C TRP A 94 12.84 12.85 -3.51
N GLU A 95 13.58 13.31 -4.52
CA GLU A 95 13.29 13.03 -5.93
C GLU A 95 13.32 11.52 -6.26
N ASP A 96 14.11 10.73 -5.53
CA ASP A 96 14.26 9.30 -5.76
C ASP A 96 13.16 8.48 -5.04
N VAL A 97 12.59 9.02 -3.97
CA VAL A 97 11.64 8.32 -3.09
C VAL A 97 10.26 8.96 -3.02
N LYS A 98 10.02 10.03 -3.77
CA LYS A 98 8.71 10.68 -3.83
C LYS A 98 7.62 9.77 -4.39
N PRO A 99 6.34 10.03 -4.08
CA PRO A 99 5.23 9.28 -4.64
C PRO A 99 5.22 9.29 -6.18
N ARG A 100 4.84 8.17 -6.77
CA ARG A 100 4.71 7.98 -8.23
C ARG A 100 3.25 8.04 -8.61
N LEU A 101 2.95 8.72 -9.72
CA LEU A 101 1.60 8.85 -10.26
C LEU A 101 1.40 7.88 -11.43
N TYR A 102 0.29 7.15 -11.39
CA TYR A 102 -0.15 6.22 -12.42
C TYR A 102 -1.50 6.66 -12.98
N GLU A 103 -1.70 6.51 -14.27
CA GLU A 103 -2.92 6.93 -14.99
C GLU A 103 -4.16 6.21 -14.46
N ASP A 104 -4.01 4.91 -14.13
CA ASP A 104 -5.08 4.08 -13.61
C ASP A 104 -4.56 2.88 -12.81
N MET A 105 -5.48 2.10 -12.27
CA MET A 105 -5.18 0.89 -11.52
C MET A 105 -4.43 -0.16 -12.36
N ASN A 106 -4.77 -0.31 -13.64
CA ASN A 106 -4.13 -1.32 -14.50
C ASN A 106 -2.67 -0.98 -14.74
N THR A 107 -2.37 0.28 -15.02
CA THR A 107 -1.01 0.80 -15.17
C THR A 107 -0.23 0.60 -13.86
N PHE A 108 -0.81 0.98 -12.72
CA PHE A 108 -0.21 0.75 -11.41
C PHE A 108 0.14 -0.71 -11.17
N LEU A 109 -0.81 -1.64 -11.40
CA LEU A 109 -0.60 -3.06 -11.14
C LEU A 109 0.40 -3.68 -12.12
N SER A 110 0.32 -3.34 -13.40
CA SER A 110 1.22 -3.89 -14.43
C SER A 110 2.66 -3.45 -14.20
N GLU A 111 2.90 -2.18 -13.90
CA GLU A 111 4.24 -1.67 -13.63
C GLU A 111 4.80 -2.13 -12.29
N SER A 112 3.95 -2.23 -11.26
CA SER A 112 4.38 -2.65 -9.92
C SER A 112 4.65 -4.15 -9.82
N LEU A 113 3.82 -4.99 -10.45
CA LEU A 113 3.84 -6.44 -10.25
C LEU A 113 4.45 -7.23 -11.42
N THR A 114 5.05 -6.56 -12.40
CA THR A 114 5.81 -7.28 -13.44
C THR A 114 7.11 -7.83 -12.87
N GLY A 115 7.54 -9.01 -13.30
CA GLY A 115 8.68 -9.74 -12.73
C GLY A 115 10.04 -9.01 -12.71
N ARG A 116 10.10 -7.79 -13.27
CA ARG A 116 11.30 -6.93 -13.23
C ARG A 116 11.48 -6.16 -11.92
N THR A 117 10.42 -5.95 -11.16
CA THR A 117 10.43 -5.03 -10.02
C THR A 117 10.76 -5.70 -8.69
N MET A 118 10.77 -7.02 -8.59
CA MET A 118 10.91 -7.78 -7.33
C MET A 118 9.84 -7.42 -6.28
N ILE A 119 8.75 -6.78 -6.69
CA ILE A 119 7.60 -6.45 -5.83
C ILE A 119 6.70 -7.68 -5.72
N ALA A 120 6.46 -8.15 -4.50
CA ALA A 120 5.66 -9.34 -4.26
C ALA A 120 4.16 -9.04 -4.15
N TYR A 121 3.82 -7.86 -3.61
CA TYR A 121 2.43 -7.43 -3.39
C TYR A 121 2.24 -5.97 -3.74
N ALA A 122 1.02 -5.63 -4.19
CA ALA A 122 0.56 -4.26 -4.31
C ALA A 122 -0.72 -4.08 -3.49
N TYR A 123 -0.75 -3.04 -2.67
CA TYR A 123 -1.89 -2.65 -1.86
C TYR A 123 -2.48 -1.38 -2.44
N LEU A 124 -3.79 -1.36 -2.64
CA LEU A 124 -4.50 -0.22 -3.18
C LEU A 124 -5.62 0.20 -2.22
N PHE A 125 -5.55 1.42 -1.72
CA PHE A 125 -6.68 2.03 -1.03
C PHE A 125 -7.63 2.62 -2.06
N ASP A 126 -8.76 1.94 -2.24
CA ASP A 126 -9.79 2.31 -3.18
C ASP A 126 -10.78 3.27 -2.50
N TRP A 127 -10.74 4.52 -2.90
CA TRP A 127 -11.62 5.57 -2.43
C TRP A 127 -12.50 6.13 -3.55
N THR A 128 -12.79 5.34 -4.55
CA THR A 128 -13.71 5.69 -5.63
C THR A 128 -15.14 5.71 -5.13
N GLY A 129 -15.93 6.69 -5.54
CA GLY A 129 -17.36 6.76 -5.23
C GLY A 129 -17.80 7.94 -4.35
N HIS A 130 -16.97 8.98 -4.16
CA HIS A 130 -17.26 10.12 -3.31
C HIS A 130 -17.84 11.35 -3.99
N GLU A 131 -17.99 11.37 -5.30
CA GLU A 131 -18.52 12.53 -6.01
C GLU A 131 -20.03 12.73 -5.88
N SER A 132 -20.77 11.79 -5.33
CA SER A 132 -22.21 11.97 -5.09
C SER A 132 -22.44 12.57 -3.69
N GLY A 133 -22.29 13.86 -3.54
CA GLY A 133 -22.83 14.84 -2.58
C GLY A 133 -23.51 14.41 -1.26
N HIS A 134 -23.43 13.17 -0.85
CA HIS A 134 -24.01 12.64 0.37
C HIS A 134 -22.93 12.43 1.40
N SER A 135 -22.92 13.28 2.40
CA SER A 135 -21.96 13.46 3.49
C SER A 135 -21.81 12.28 4.47
N LYS A 136 -21.86 11.06 4.05
CA LYS A 136 -21.32 9.95 4.84
C LYS A 136 -19.97 9.63 4.23
N LEU A 137 -18.89 10.02 4.94
CA LEU A 137 -17.51 9.62 4.69
C LEU A 137 -17.52 8.15 4.28
N SER A 138 -17.57 7.86 2.99
CA SER A 138 -17.49 6.51 2.53
C SER A 138 -16.13 5.99 2.95
N LYS A 139 -16.15 4.87 3.59
CA LYS A 139 -14.95 4.20 4.07
C LYS A 139 -14.30 3.60 2.84
N GLY A 140 -13.20 4.16 2.40
CA GLY A 140 -12.34 3.53 1.43
C GLY A 140 -11.98 2.12 1.89
N ARG A 141 -11.60 1.27 0.96
CA ARG A 141 -11.23 -0.13 1.25
C ARG A 141 -9.84 -0.45 0.73
N TRP A 142 -9.12 -1.25 1.50
CA TRP A 142 -7.87 -1.84 1.04
C TRP A 142 -8.13 -3.05 0.15
N ARG A 143 -7.45 -3.07 -0.98
CA ARG A 143 -7.33 -4.20 -1.90
C ARG A 143 -5.88 -4.66 -1.92
N CYS A 144 -5.65 -5.96 -2.09
CA CYS A 144 -4.31 -6.54 -2.13
C CYS A 144 -4.15 -7.38 -3.40
N PHE A 145 -3.04 -7.20 -4.08
CA PHE A 145 -2.76 -7.86 -5.35
C PHE A 145 -1.39 -8.53 -5.31
N LYS A 146 -1.28 -9.63 -6.04
CA LYS A 146 -0.06 -10.42 -6.20
C LYS A 146 0.03 -10.91 -7.63
N SER A 147 1.23 -10.96 -8.18
CA SER A 147 1.49 -11.54 -9.49
C SER A 147 1.93 -13.00 -9.39
N ASP A 148 1.47 -13.81 -10.31
CA ASP A 148 2.11 -15.07 -10.67
C ASP A 148 3.09 -14.81 -11.83
N TYR A 149 4.38 -14.81 -11.50
CA TYR A 149 5.45 -14.52 -12.47
C TYR A 149 5.52 -15.48 -13.65
N LYS A 150 4.98 -16.70 -13.50
CA LYS A 150 5.02 -17.71 -14.55
C LYS A 150 3.94 -17.50 -15.59
N THR A 151 2.79 -17.01 -15.16
CA THR A 151 1.59 -16.89 -16.00
C THR A 151 1.26 -15.46 -16.36
N ASN A 152 1.95 -14.46 -15.80
CA ASN A 152 1.63 -13.03 -15.88
C ASN A 152 0.17 -12.73 -15.50
N VAL A 153 -0.35 -13.48 -14.55
CA VAL A 153 -1.69 -13.28 -13.98
C VAL A 153 -1.57 -12.51 -12.68
N ILE A 154 -2.37 -11.47 -12.53
CA ILE A 154 -2.54 -10.75 -11.27
C ILE A 154 -3.75 -11.34 -10.55
N HIS A 155 -3.55 -11.66 -9.28
CA HIS A 155 -4.58 -12.16 -8.39
C HIS A 155 -4.93 -11.12 -7.35
N GLU A 156 -6.21 -10.83 -7.13
CA GLU A 156 -6.67 -10.09 -5.98
C GLU A 156 -6.86 -11.03 -4.79
N ILE A 157 -6.24 -10.68 -3.67
CA ILE A 157 -6.25 -11.48 -2.44
C ILE A 157 -7.16 -10.79 -1.43
N LYS A 158 -8.04 -11.58 -0.80
CA LYS A 158 -8.92 -11.10 0.24
C LYS A 158 -8.16 -10.74 1.52
N LEU A 159 -8.26 -9.49 1.93
CA LEU A 159 -7.76 -9.02 3.20
C LEU A 159 -8.82 -9.22 4.30
N ASP A 160 -8.81 -10.40 4.93
CA ASP A 160 -9.66 -10.71 6.09
C ASP A 160 -8.88 -10.51 7.39
N LYS A 161 -9.23 -9.47 8.15
CA LYS A 161 -8.54 -9.12 9.38
C LYS A 161 -8.45 -10.27 10.39
N LYS A 162 -9.50 -11.07 10.54
CA LYS A 162 -9.53 -12.20 11.47
C LYS A 162 -8.57 -13.31 11.03
N LYS A 163 -8.59 -13.65 9.73
CA LYS A 163 -7.67 -14.66 9.16
C LYS A 163 -6.22 -14.19 9.22
N LEU A 164 -5.95 -12.91 8.95
CA LEU A 164 -4.62 -12.31 9.01
C LEU A 164 -4.05 -12.34 10.45
N ILE A 165 -4.85 -12.00 11.46
CA ILE A 165 -4.46 -12.10 12.88
C ILE A 165 -4.12 -13.54 13.24
N LYS A 166 -4.97 -14.50 12.85
CA LYS A 166 -4.73 -15.93 13.10
C LYS A 166 -3.45 -16.40 12.43
N GLY A 167 -3.22 -16.03 11.18
CA GLY A 167 -2.02 -16.38 10.42
C GLY A 167 -0.75 -15.82 11.07
N ARG A 168 -0.77 -14.58 11.52
CA ARG A 168 0.36 -13.94 12.20
C ARG A 168 0.72 -14.61 13.52
N ASN A 169 -0.29 -15.03 14.29
CA ASN A 169 -0.11 -15.64 15.61
C ASN A 169 0.15 -17.15 15.53
N SER A 170 0.08 -17.76 14.34
CA SER A 170 0.37 -19.18 14.17
C SER A 170 1.86 -19.45 14.30
N LYS A 171 2.23 -20.55 14.95
CA LYS A 171 3.64 -20.98 15.08
C LYS A 171 4.32 -21.21 13.72
N THR A 172 3.53 -21.49 12.69
CA THR A 172 4.00 -21.73 11.32
C THR A 172 4.07 -20.48 10.45
N GLY A 173 3.50 -19.35 10.92
CA GLY A 173 3.43 -18.10 10.14
C GLY A 173 2.61 -18.22 8.83
N THR A 174 1.98 -19.38 8.61
CA THR A 174 1.29 -19.67 7.35
C THR A 174 -0.07 -18.99 7.31
N PHE A 175 -0.22 -18.08 6.36
CA PHE A 175 -1.49 -17.50 5.95
C PHE A 175 -1.85 -18.09 4.59
N LYS A 176 -3.00 -18.78 4.51
CA LYS A 176 -3.53 -19.26 3.23
C LYS A 176 -4.24 -18.10 2.53
N GLU A 177 -3.67 -17.63 1.45
CA GLU A 177 -4.24 -16.58 0.61
C GLU A 177 -5.55 -17.09 -0.03
N GLU A 178 -6.60 -16.25 0.02
CA GLU A 178 -7.87 -16.47 -0.65
C GLU A 178 -7.94 -15.54 -1.85
N ILE A 179 -7.84 -16.12 -3.05
CA ILE A 179 -7.96 -15.39 -4.31
C ILE A 179 -9.43 -15.12 -4.57
N ILE A 180 -9.79 -13.87 -4.79
CA ILE A 180 -11.16 -13.43 -5.06
C ILE A 180 -11.37 -12.98 -6.51
N ASP A 181 -10.29 -12.63 -7.20
CA ASP A 181 -10.33 -12.26 -8.61
C ASP A 181 -8.97 -12.50 -9.28
N SER A 182 -8.96 -12.62 -10.62
CA SER A 182 -7.74 -12.86 -11.39
C SER A 182 -7.89 -12.34 -12.81
N TRP A 183 -6.87 -11.66 -13.31
CA TRP A 183 -6.84 -11.20 -14.71
C TRP A 183 -5.42 -11.21 -15.28
N LYS A 184 -5.33 -11.40 -16.60
CA LYS A 184 -4.04 -11.30 -17.32
C LYS A 184 -3.66 -9.84 -17.51
N VAL A 185 -2.41 -9.52 -17.20
CA VAL A 185 -1.82 -8.25 -17.59
C VAL A 185 -1.68 -8.24 -19.11
N ARG A 186 -2.40 -7.37 -19.82
CA ARG A 186 -2.13 -7.11 -21.22
C ARG A 186 -0.81 -6.34 -21.27
N ASN A 187 0.19 -6.92 -21.94
CA ASN A 187 1.40 -6.18 -22.22
C ASN A 187 1.03 -4.96 -23.05
N THR A 188 1.18 -3.78 -22.48
CA THR A 188 0.94 -2.48 -23.14
C THR A 188 1.90 -2.23 -24.33
N VAL A 189 2.86 -3.12 -24.57
CA VAL A 189 3.84 -3.02 -25.66
C VAL A 189 3.26 -3.45 -27.02
N GLU A 190 2.10 -4.09 -27.08
CA GLU A 190 1.50 -4.55 -28.35
C GLU A 190 0.45 -3.59 -28.95
N MET A 191 0.26 -2.40 -28.41
CA MET A 191 -0.68 -1.42 -28.98
C MET A 191 -0.01 -0.28 -29.76
N VAL A 192 1.26 -0.44 -30.15
CA VAL A 192 1.94 0.45 -31.11
C VAL A 192 2.54 -0.40 -32.23
N ARG A 193 1.67 -0.96 -33.06
CA ARG A 193 1.96 -1.32 -34.46
C ARG A 193 0.69 -1.22 -35.27
#